data_a09a66538c755651bfe10c68e2cfbf8b
#
_entry.id   a09a66538c755651bfe10c68e2cfbf8b
#
_cell.length_a   1.000
_cell.length_b   1.000
_cell.length_c   1.000
_cell.angle_alpha   90.00
_cell.angle_beta   90.00
_cell.angle_gamma   90.00
#
_symmetry.space_group_name_H-M   'P 1'
#
loop_
_entity.id
_entity.type
_entity.pdbx_description
1 polymer ?
#
loop_
_entity_poly.entity_id
_entity_poly.type
_entity_poly.pdbx_seq_one_letter_code
_entity_poly.pdbx_strand_id
1 'polypeptide(L)'
;MEQEFVALGHAGSDAYAGLETFPNPGVSVVELRSDELTAVCPITNQPDFYVATIEYRPKELCLESKSLKIYLSRFRDQGAFCEALAVQIRDEVTAALELAHEDVDVTLIQKARGGITITASV
;
A
#
# COMPACT_ATOMS: atom_id res chain seq x y z
N MET A 1 -5.91 3.19 25.29
CA MET A 1 -6.10 1.79 24.92
C MET A 1 -4.83 1.26 24.29
N GLU A 2 -4.37 0.14 24.80
CA GLU A 2 -3.19 -0.50 24.24
C GLU A 2 -3.55 -1.18 22.94
N GLN A 3 -2.73 -0.96 21.92
CA GLN A 3 -2.92 -1.60 20.63
C GLN A 3 -1.96 -2.78 20.48
N GLU A 4 -2.49 -3.93 20.13
CA GLU A 4 -1.70 -5.12 19.84
C GLU A 4 -1.40 -5.21 18.35
N PHE A 5 -0.13 -5.42 18.00
CA PHE A 5 0.30 -5.59 16.62
C PHE A 5 0.52 -7.06 16.30
N VAL A 6 -0.23 -7.58 15.35
CA VAL A 6 -0.09 -8.98 14.93
C VAL A 6 1.18 -9.19 14.11
N ALA A 7 1.52 -8.26 13.23
CA ALA A 7 2.69 -8.39 12.36
C ALA A 7 4.00 -8.07 13.06
N LEU A 8 4.00 -7.06 13.94
CA LEU A 8 5.21 -6.54 14.56
C LEU A 8 5.69 -7.43 15.67
N GLY A 9 6.93 -7.96 15.55
CA GLY A 9 7.57 -8.76 16.60
C GLY A 9 7.12 -10.20 16.72
N HIS A 10 6.27 -10.69 15.83
CA HIS A 10 5.79 -12.07 15.87
C HIS A 10 6.51 -12.95 14.85
N ALA A 11 6.88 -14.17 15.25
CA ALA A 11 7.41 -15.17 14.33
C ALA A 11 6.32 -15.56 13.32
N GLY A 12 6.69 -15.70 12.05
CA GLY A 12 5.74 -16.04 11.00
C GLY A 12 4.84 -14.90 10.55
N SER A 13 5.10 -13.67 10.99
CA SER A 13 4.30 -12.50 10.62
C SER A 13 4.28 -12.23 9.11
N ASP A 14 5.23 -12.79 8.36
CA ASP A 14 5.25 -12.66 6.89
C ASP A 14 4.00 -13.21 6.21
N ALA A 15 3.26 -14.09 6.89
CA ALA A 15 1.99 -14.60 6.37
C ALA A 15 0.80 -13.66 6.62
N TYR A 16 0.97 -12.63 7.43
CA TYR A 16 -0.10 -11.70 7.76
C TYR A 16 -0.44 -10.81 6.57
N ALA A 17 -1.73 -10.73 6.22
CA ALA A 17 -2.20 -10.03 5.03
C ALA A 17 -2.77 -8.64 5.31
N GLY A 18 -3.16 -8.37 6.54
CA GLY A 18 -3.88 -7.15 6.88
C GLY A 18 -2.98 -5.95 7.11
N LEU A 19 -3.59 -4.76 7.10
CA LEU A 19 -2.93 -3.52 7.49
C LEU A 19 -3.19 -3.27 8.97
N GLU A 20 -2.13 -2.98 9.72
CA GLU A 20 -2.23 -2.60 11.12
C GLU A 20 -1.99 -1.11 11.28
N THR A 21 -2.54 -0.56 12.34
CA THR A 21 -2.48 0.86 12.65
C THR A 21 -2.07 1.07 14.10
N PHE A 22 -1.64 2.28 14.40
CA PHE A 22 -1.35 2.70 15.78
C PHE A 22 -1.88 4.12 15.98
N PRO A 23 -2.09 4.55 17.24
CA PRO A 23 -2.61 5.88 17.51
C PRO A 23 -1.71 6.98 16.97
N ASN A 24 -2.32 7.96 16.29
CA ASN A 24 -1.59 9.11 15.77
C ASN A 24 -1.04 9.97 16.93
N PRO A 25 0.27 10.15 17.04
CA PRO A 25 0.84 10.98 18.09
C PRO A 25 0.69 12.49 17.84
N GLY A 26 0.13 12.88 16.69
CA GLY A 26 -0.13 14.29 16.39
C GLY A 26 0.48 14.78 15.09
N VAL A 27 0.83 13.87 14.16
CA VAL A 27 1.35 14.28 12.86
C VAL A 27 0.21 14.68 11.92
N SER A 28 0.51 15.61 11.01
CA SER A 28 -0.47 16.16 10.07
C SER A 28 -0.50 15.43 8.73
N VAL A 29 0.65 14.94 8.29
CA VAL A 29 0.80 14.26 7.00
C VAL A 29 1.82 13.15 7.16
N VAL A 30 1.52 12.01 6.56
CA VAL A 30 2.45 10.87 6.47
C VAL A 30 2.61 10.50 5.01
N GLU A 31 3.84 10.28 4.59
CA GLU A 31 4.12 9.72 3.27
C GLU A 31 4.91 8.43 3.44
N LEU A 32 4.45 7.38 2.79
CA LEU A 32 5.13 6.09 2.73
C LEU A 32 5.45 5.81 1.26
N ARG A 33 6.69 5.41 1.00
CA ARG A 33 7.13 5.12 -0.35
C ARG A 33 7.82 3.76 -0.39
N SER A 34 7.46 2.95 -1.38
CA SER A 34 8.08 1.65 -1.64
C SER A 34 8.45 1.54 -3.10
N ASP A 35 9.66 1.07 -3.38
CA ASP A 35 10.11 0.76 -4.73
C ASP A 35 10.13 -0.75 -4.99
N GLU A 36 9.51 -1.53 -4.12
CA GLU A 36 9.50 -2.99 -4.19
C GLU A 36 8.13 -3.57 -4.54
N LEU A 37 7.13 -2.75 -4.81
CA LEU A 37 5.81 -3.25 -5.18
C LEU A 37 5.87 -3.94 -6.55
N THR A 38 5.32 -5.14 -6.60
CA THR A 38 5.26 -5.95 -7.81
C THR A 38 3.86 -6.53 -7.94
N ALA A 39 3.36 -6.61 -9.17
CA ALA A 39 2.12 -7.31 -9.49
C ALA A 39 2.31 -8.04 -10.81
N VAL A 40 1.31 -8.81 -11.22
CA VAL A 40 1.38 -9.60 -12.45
C VAL A 40 0.52 -8.95 -13.52
N CYS A 41 1.04 -8.84 -14.73
CA CYS A 41 0.26 -8.39 -15.87
C CYS A 41 -0.85 -9.40 -16.15
N PRO A 42 -2.14 -9.01 -16.18
CA PRO A 42 -3.23 -9.96 -16.40
C PRO A 42 -3.22 -10.62 -17.79
N ILE A 43 -2.52 -10.02 -18.74
CA ILE A 43 -2.49 -10.51 -20.12
C ILE A 43 -1.30 -11.44 -20.37
N THR A 44 -0.10 -11.02 -19.93
CA THR A 44 1.13 -11.76 -20.23
C THR A 44 1.61 -12.65 -19.11
N ASN A 45 1.05 -12.49 -17.92
CA ASN A 45 1.46 -13.16 -16.68
C ASN A 45 2.91 -12.86 -16.29
N GLN A 46 3.49 -11.77 -16.81
CA GLN A 46 4.82 -11.31 -16.44
C GLN A 46 4.74 -10.31 -15.28
N PRO A 47 5.79 -10.22 -14.45
CA PRO A 47 5.78 -9.27 -13.35
C PRO A 47 5.92 -7.84 -13.85
N ASP A 48 5.15 -6.94 -13.24
CA ASP A 48 5.29 -5.51 -13.39
C ASP A 48 5.85 -4.94 -12.09
N PHE A 49 6.77 -4.00 -12.21
CA PHE A 49 7.47 -3.40 -11.08
C PHE A 49 7.02 -1.95 -10.91
N TYR A 50 6.81 -1.55 -9.65
CA TYR A 50 6.22 -0.26 -9.32
C TYR A 50 7.03 0.50 -8.29
N VAL A 51 6.92 1.82 -8.34
CA VAL A 51 7.17 2.68 -7.20
C VAL A 51 5.81 3.11 -6.67
N ALA A 52 5.53 2.84 -5.41
CA ALA A 52 4.28 3.20 -4.77
C ALA A 52 4.53 4.32 -3.76
N THR A 53 3.71 5.36 -3.81
CA THR A 53 3.69 6.42 -2.82
C THR A 53 2.29 6.50 -2.23
N ILE A 54 2.19 6.42 -0.92
CA ILE A 54 0.95 6.57 -0.17
C ILE A 54 1.12 7.79 0.72
N GLU A 55 0.32 8.81 0.50
CA GLU A 55 0.31 10.01 1.34
C GLU A 55 -1.06 10.15 1.97
N TYR A 56 -1.09 10.39 3.27
CA TYR A 56 -2.37 10.57 3.94
C TYR A 56 -2.29 11.61 5.05
N ARG A 57 -3.45 12.16 5.35
CA ARG A 57 -3.66 13.11 6.43
C ARG A 57 -4.38 12.40 7.56
N PRO A 58 -3.64 11.88 8.57
CA PRO A 58 -4.23 11.03 9.60
C PRO A 58 -5.13 11.81 10.53
N LYS A 59 -6.16 11.12 11.03
CA LYS A 59 -6.96 11.58 12.17
C LYS A 59 -6.50 10.83 13.41
N GLU A 60 -7.13 9.73 13.74
CA GLU A 60 -6.82 8.98 14.96
C GLU A 60 -5.72 7.94 14.76
N LEU A 61 -5.46 7.49 13.52
CA LEU A 61 -4.64 6.33 13.24
C LEU A 61 -3.54 6.61 12.23
N CYS A 62 -2.39 5.96 12.43
CA CYS A 62 -1.29 5.90 11.46
C CYS A 62 -1.05 4.44 11.06
N LEU A 63 -0.59 4.22 9.81
CA LEU A 63 -0.23 2.89 9.34
C LEU A 63 1.05 2.40 10.00
N GLU A 64 1.05 1.13 10.38
CA GLU A 64 2.24 0.46 10.89
C GLU A 64 3.03 -0.08 9.69
N SER A 65 4.32 0.24 9.61
CA SER A 65 5.11 0.03 8.39
C SER A 65 5.44 -1.42 8.08
N LYS A 66 5.61 -2.29 9.10
CA LYS A 66 5.88 -3.70 8.84
C LYS A 66 4.69 -4.40 8.21
N SER A 67 3.49 -4.14 8.72
CA SER A 67 2.26 -4.69 8.14
C SER A 67 2.04 -4.17 6.71
N LEU A 68 2.42 -2.92 6.44
CA LEU A 68 2.35 -2.36 5.09
C LEU A 68 3.30 -3.09 4.13
N LYS A 69 4.51 -3.41 4.57
CA LYS A 69 5.46 -4.18 3.74
C LYS A 69 4.89 -5.54 3.38
N ILE A 70 4.30 -6.23 4.34
CA ILE A 70 3.70 -7.55 4.13
C ILE A 70 2.49 -7.42 3.18
N TYR A 71 1.64 -6.43 3.42
CA TYR A 71 0.49 -6.14 2.59
C TYR A 71 0.90 -5.91 1.13
N LEU A 72 1.86 -5.03 0.88
CA LEU A 72 2.33 -4.73 -0.47
C LEU A 72 2.96 -5.96 -1.14
N SER A 73 3.66 -6.80 -0.39
CA SER A 73 4.31 -7.99 -0.93
C SER A 73 3.33 -9.02 -1.49
N ARG A 74 2.08 -8.97 -1.06
CA ARG A 74 1.06 -9.92 -1.52
C ARG A 74 0.57 -9.66 -2.93
N PHE A 75 0.78 -8.46 -3.44
CA PHE A 75 0.36 -8.12 -4.80
C PHE A 75 1.22 -8.81 -5.87
N ARG A 76 2.38 -9.35 -5.51
CA ARG A 76 3.28 -9.99 -6.48
C ARG A 76 2.65 -11.12 -7.27
N ASP A 77 1.63 -11.77 -6.70
CA ASP A 77 0.91 -12.88 -7.35
C ASP A 77 -0.47 -12.46 -7.87
N GLN A 78 -0.83 -11.20 -7.71
CA GLN A 78 -2.12 -10.69 -8.14
C GLN A 78 -2.03 -10.11 -9.55
N GLY A 79 -2.93 -10.58 -10.44
CA GLY A 79 -3.09 -9.98 -11.76
C GLY A 79 -3.85 -8.67 -11.65
N ALA A 80 -3.21 -7.55 -11.99
CA ALA A 80 -3.85 -6.24 -11.94
C ALA A 80 -3.16 -5.26 -12.86
N PHE A 81 -3.94 -4.39 -13.51
CA PHE A 81 -3.40 -3.22 -14.19
C PHE A 81 -3.08 -2.12 -13.18
N CYS A 82 -2.14 -1.26 -13.53
CA CYS A 82 -1.65 -0.17 -12.67
C CYS A 82 -2.80 0.67 -12.09
N GLU A 83 -3.75 1.06 -12.92
CA GLU A 83 -4.87 1.91 -12.54
C GLU A 83 -5.77 1.24 -11.50
N ALA A 84 -6.11 -0.02 -11.73
CA ALA A 84 -6.94 -0.77 -10.79
C ALA A 84 -6.22 -1.02 -9.47
N LEU A 85 -4.92 -1.28 -9.53
CA LEU A 85 -4.11 -1.50 -8.35
C LEU A 85 -4.03 -0.25 -7.47
N ALA A 86 -3.89 0.93 -8.09
CA ALA A 86 -3.88 2.20 -7.37
C ALA A 86 -5.19 2.42 -6.59
N VAL A 87 -6.33 2.15 -7.23
CA VAL A 87 -7.65 2.27 -6.60
C VAL A 87 -7.79 1.29 -5.44
N GLN A 88 -7.38 0.03 -5.64
CA GLN A 88 -7.47 -0.98 -4.61
C GLN A 88 -6.65 -0.59 -3.37
N ILE A 89 -5.42 -0.14 -3.57
CA ILE A 89 -4.55 0.25 -2.45
C ILE A 89 -5.16 1.44 -1.72
N ARG A 90 -5.64 2.46 -2.44
CA ARG A 90 -6.31 3.60 -1.80
C ARG A 90 -7.48 3.16 -0.95
N ASP A 91 -8.34 2.31 -1.49
CA ASP A 91 -9.55 1.88 -0.78
C ASP A 91 -9.22 1.09 0.48
N GLU A 92 -8.25 0.19 0.39
CA GLU A 92 -7.84 -0.63 1.54
C GLU A 92 -7.11 0.18 2.60
N VAL A 93 -6.26 1.12 2.20
CA VAL A 93 -5.59 2.03 3.13
C VAL A 93 -6.59 2.97 3.81
N THR A 94 -7.52 3.52 3.04
CA THR A 94 -8.57 4.40 3.56
C THR A 94 -9.41 3.70 4.62
N ALA A 95 -9.80 2.44 4.36
CA ALA A 95 -10.57 1.65 5.30
C ALA A 95 -9.77 1.38 6.59
N ALA A 96 -8.49 1.01 6.47
CA ALA A 96 -7.65 0.73 7.63
C ALA A 96 -7.45 1.95 8.51
N LEU A 97 -7.33 3.13 7.91
CA LEU A 97 -7.09 4.39 8.62
C LEU A 97 -8.38 5.07 9.10
N GLU A 98 -9.54 4.56 8.70
CA GLU A 98 -10.84 5.16 9.00
C GLU A 98 -10.91 6.61 8.50
N LEU A 99 -10.42 6.83 7.27
CA LEU A 99 -10.40 8.15 6.64
C LEU A 99 -11.37 8.22 5.46
N ALA A 100 -11.66 9.44 5.01
CA ALA A 100 -12.34 9.66 3.74
C ALA A 100 -11.35 9.50 2.59
N HIS A 101 -11.83 9.17 1.38
CA HIS A 101 -10.97 9.00 0.21
C HIS A 101 -10.12 10.23 -0.08
N GLU A 102 -10.65 11.42 0.13
CA GLU A 102 -9.96 12.69 -0.10
C GLU A 102 -8.76 12.92 0.80
N ASP A 103 -8.65 12.16 1.90
CA ASP A 103 -7.52 12.27 2.82
C ASP A 103 -6.39 11.29 2.51
N VAL A 104 -6.54 10.48 1.48
CA VAL A 104 -5.55 9.46 1.09
C VAL A 104 -5.25 9.60 -0.40
N ASP A 105 -3.98 9.79 -0.72
CA ASP A 105 -3.50 9.85 -2.10
C ASP A 105 -2.57 8.66 -2.34
N VAL A 106 -2.82 7.93 -3.43
CA VAL A 106 -1.93 6.85 -3.85
C VAL A 106 -1.45 7.14 -5.26
N THR A 107 -0.14 7.08 -5.45
CA THR A 107 0.48 7.21 -6.76
C THR A 107 1.32 5.97 -7.03
N LEU A 108 1.05 5.31 -8.13
CA LEU A 108 1.84 4.19 -8.60
C LEU A 108 2.54 4.57 -9.89
N ILE A 109 3.84 4.30 -9.96
CA ILE A 109 4.61 4.44 -11.18
C ILE A 109 5.03 3.04 -11.60
N GLN A 110 4.47 2.55 -12.69
CA GLN A 110 4.86 1.27 -13.28
C GLN A 110 6.11 1.49 -14.13
N LYS A 111 7.18 0.76 -13.82
CA LYS A 111 8.44 0.88 -14.56
C LYS A 111 8.24 0.49 -16.02
N ALA A 112 9.01 1.14 -16.89
CA ALA A 112 8.83 1.02 -18.33
C ALA A 112 8.91 -0.42 -18.85
N ARG A 113 7.96 -0.75 -19.71
CA ARG A 113 7.97 -1.95 -20.54
C ARG A 113 7.63 -1.50 -21.95
N GLY A 114 8.44 -1.93 -22.94
CA GLY A 114 8.29 -1.41 -24.30
C GLY A 114 8.45 0.11 -24.38
N GLY A 115 9.21 0.68 -23.46
CA GLY A 115 9.48 2.12 -23.43
C GLY A 115 8.37 2.98 -22.81
N ILE A 116 7.28 2.39 -22.31
CA ILE A 116 6.15 3.13 -21.73
C ILE A 116 6.18 3.02 -20.21
N THR A 117 6.17 4.16 -19.54
CA THR A 117 5.99 4.27 -18.09
C THR A 117 4.56 4.73 -17.81
N ILE A 118 3.88 4.07 -16.86
CA ILE A 118 2.52 4.44 -16.49
C ILE A 118 2.55 5.02 -15.08
N THR A 119 1.96 6.20 -14.92
CA THR A 119 1.73 6.79 -13.59
C THR A 119 0.22 6.88 -13.37
N ALA A 120 -0.26 6.23 -12.32
CA ALA A 120 -1.66 6.30 -11.92
C ALA A 120 -1.76 6.93 -10.54
N SER A 121 -2.60 7.93 -10.42
CA SER A 121 -2.83 8.66 -9.15
C SER A 121 -4.32 8.68 -8.82
N VAL A 122 -4.62 8.48 -7.55
CA VAL A 122 -5.99 8.56 -6.99
C VAL A 122 -6.00 9.36 -5.72
#